data_578ae06a294b866069880b6a1a1e4ff1
#
_entry.id   578ae06a294b866069880b6a1a1e4ff1
#
_cell.length_a   1.000
_cell.length_b   1.000
_cell.length_c   1.000
_cell.angle_alpha   90.00
_cell.angle_beta   90.00
_cell.angle_gamma   90.00
#
_symmetry.space_group_name_H-M   'P 1'
#
loop_
_entity.id
_entity.type
_entity.pdbx_description
1 polymer ?
#
loop_
_entity_poly.entity_id
_entity_poly.type
_entity_poly.pdbx_seq_one_letter_code
_entity_poly.pdbx_strand_id
1 'polypeptide(L)' 'MITNRIKEYRARFDLKQEELARRVGVRRETIGNREKGRYNPSLVLAWNIAKVFGVPIEEIFTVEGDE' A
#
# COMPACT_ATOMS: atom_id res chain seq x y z
N MET A 1 5.68 -4.50 13.26
CA MET A 1 6.18 -4.16 11.93
C MET A 1 5.16 -4.56 10.88
N ILE A 2 4.97 -3.71 9.88
CA ILE A 2 4.03 -4.01 8.80
C ILE A 2 4.82 -4.18 7.52
N THR A 3 4.66 -5.33 6.88
CA THR A 3 5.21 -5.56 5.55
C THR A 3 4.08 -5.44 4.54
N ASN A 4 4.44 -5.23 3.27
CA ASN A 4 3.40 -5.00 2.28
C ASN A 4 3.79 -5.59 0.93
N ARG A 5 2.77 -5.73 0.08
CA ARG A 5 2.91 -6.20 -1.28
C ARG A 5 2.38 -5.17 -2.27
N ILE A 6 2.50 -3.88 -1.92
CA ILE A 6 1.98 -2.80 -2.76
C ILE A 6 2.62 -2.86 -4.15
N LYS A 7 3.94 -2.99 -4.19
CA LYS A 7 4.66 -3.00 -5.46
C LYS A 7 4.22 -4.18 -6.33
N GLU A 8 4.01 -5.33 -5.72
CA GLU A 8 3.57 -6.51 -6.43
C GLU A 8 2.19 -6.29 -7.05
N TYR A 9 1.26 -5.72 -6.28
CA TYR A 9 -0.07 -5.47 -6.79
C TYR A 9 -0.08 -4.37 -7.84
N ARG A 10 0.76 -3.35 -7.66
CA ARG A 10 0.89 -2.33 -8.70
C ARG A 10 1.33 -2.96 -10.02
N ALA A 11 2.30 -3.87 -9.95
CA ALA A 11 2.79 -4.53 -11.15
C ALA A 11 1.69 -5.34 -11.82
N ARG A 12 0.88 -6.04 -11.03
CA ARG A 12 -0.23 -6.83 -11.57
C ARG A 12 -1.25 -5.95 -12.29
N PHE A 13 -1.47 -4.75 -11.78
CA PHE A 13 -2.48 -3.84 -12.32
C PHE A 13 -1.89 -2.80 -13.25
N ASP A 14 -0.59 -2.89 -13.50
CA ASP A 14 0.12 -1.95 -14.38
C ASP A 14 -0.08 -0.51 -13.93
N LEU A 15 0.02 -0.27 -12.62
CA LEU A 15 -0.14 1.05 -12.05
C LEU A 15 1.21 1.58 -11.59
N LYS A 16 1.50 2.81 -11.96
CA LYS A 16 2.68 3.49 -11.46
C LYS A 16 2.40 4.04 -10.06
N GLN A 17 3.48 4.31 -9.31
CA GLN A 17 3.34 4.89 -7.98
C GLN A 17 2.50 6.16 -8.02
N GLU A 18 2.72 6.99 -9.01
CA GLU A 18 2.00 8.25 -9.14
C GLU A 18 0.50 8.02 -9.32
N GLU A 19 0.15 7.02 -10.11
CA GLU A 19 -1.27 6.74 -10.35
C GLU A 19 -1.95 6.22 -9.09
N LEU A 20 -1.28 5.32 -8.39
CA LEU A 20 -1.84 4.81 -7.13
C LEU A 20 -2.00 5.95 -6.13
N ALA A 21 -0.97 6.79 -6.02
CA ALA A 21 -1.01 7.92 -5.09
C ALA A 21 -2.20 8.82 -5.38
N ARG A 22 -2.44 9.11 -6.66
CA ARG A 22 -3.56 9.97 -7.04
C ARG A 22 -4.89 9.34 -6.64
N ARG A 23 -5.01 8.04 -6.84
CA ARG A 23 -6.27 7.36 -6.53
C ARG A 23 -6.59 7.33 -5.04
N VAL A 24 -5.56 7.28 -4.21
CA VAL A 24 -5.79 7.23 -2.76
C VAL A 24 -5.54 8.58 -2.09
N GLY A 25 -5.26 9.63 -2.87
CA GLY A 25 -5.22 10.99 -2.34
C GLY A 25 -3.98 11.33 -1.55
N VAL A 26 -2.84 10.74 -1.91
CA VAL A 26 -1.57 11.07 -1.25
C VAL A 26 -0.53 11.40 -2.33
N ARG A 27 0.64 11.81 -1.90
CA ARG A 27 1.74 12.11 -2.80
C ARG A 27 2.45 10.82 -3.21
N ARG A 28 3.11 10.87 -4.38
CA ARG A 28 3.87 9.73 -4.87
C ARG A 28 4.92 9.27 -3.85
N GLU A 29 5.57 10.24 -3.18
CA GLU A 29 6.59 9.90 -2.18
C GLU A 29 6.02 9.09 -1.04
N THR A 30 4.76 9.35 -0.69
CA THR A 30 4.10 8.59 0.38
C THR A 30 4.00 7.12 -0.02
N ILE A 31 3.59 6.85 -1.27
CA ILE A 31 3.51 5.47 -1.74
C ILE A 31 4.91 4.84 -1.74
N GLY A 32 5.91 5.55 -2.24
CA GLY A 32 7.26 5.03 -2.29
C GLY A 32 7.78 4.68 -0.91
N ASN A 33 7.56 5.55 0.07
CA ASN A 33 8.02 5.30 1.43
C ASN A 33 7.30 4.11 2.05
N ARG A 34 6.00 3.96 1.78
CA ARG A 34 5.25 2.82 2.31
C ARG A 34 5.71 1.51 1.69
N GLU A 35 6.02 1.53 0.38
CA GLU A 35 6.52 0.33 -0.27
C GLU A 35 7.85 -0.11 0.31
N LYS A 36 8.67 0.84 0.73
CA LYS A 36 9.96 0.53 1.34
C LYS A 36 9.84 0.13 2.80
N GLY A 37 8.66 0.23 3.38
CA GLY A 37 8.45 -0.13 4.77
C GLY A 37 8.98 0.87 5.77
N ARG A 38 9.23 2.10 5.34
CA ARG A 38 9.81 3.11 6.24
C ARG A 38 8.85 3.56 7.30
N TYR A 39 7.57 3.63 6.96
CA TYR A 39 6.54 4.06 7.89
C TYR A 39 5.36 3.12 7.76
N ASN A 40 4.70 2.86 8.86
CA ASN A 40 3.47 2.11 8.81
C ASN A 40 2.38 2.96 8.19
N PRO A 41 1.56 2.43 7.29
CA PRO A 41 0.46 3.19 6.74
C PRO A 41 -0.62 3.38 7.80
N SER A 42 -1.36 4.48 7.69
CA SER A 42 -2.56 4.62 8.49
C SER A 42 -3.56 3.56 8.04
N LEU A 43 -4.51 3.25 8.91
CA LEU A 43 -5.55 2.29 8.55
C LEU A 43 -6.33 2.76 7.34
N VAL A 44 -6.63 4.07 7.28
CA VAL A 44 -7.37 4.62 6.15
C VAL A 44 -6.60 4.47 4.86
N LEU A 45 -5.30 4.78 4.89
CA LEU A 45 -4.49 4.64 3.68
C LEU A 45 -4.42 3.19 3.23
N ALA A 46 -4.18 2.27 4.17
CA ALA A 46 -4.10 0.86 3.85
C ALA A 46 -5.43 0.36 3.27
N TRP A 47 -6.53 0.77 3.85
CA TRP A 47 -7.86 0.41 3.37
C TRP A 47 -8.07 0.90 1.94
N ASN A 48 -7.72 2.18 1.68
CA ASN A 48 -7.94 2.76 0.36
C ASN A 48 -7.06 2.08 -0.69
N ILE A 49 -5.83 1.74 -0.34
CA ILE A 49 -4.96 1.02 -1.27
C ILE A 49 -5.57 -0.33 -1.62
N ALA A 50 -6.05 -1.07 -0.62
CA ALA A 50 -6.66 -2.36 -0.85
C ALA A 50 -7.87 -2.23 -1.75
N LYS A 51 -8.66 -1.17 -1.58
CA LYS A 51 -9.84 -0.96 -2.39
C LYS A 51 -9.50 -0.70 -3.86
N VAL A 52 -8.39 -0.02 -4.11
CA VAL A 52 -7.96 0.20 -5.49
C VAL A 52 -7.75 -1.13 -6.19
N PHE A 53 -7.19 -2.10 -5.50
CA PHE A 53 -6.90 -3.41 -6.08
C PHE A 53 -8.03 -4.41 -5.91
N GLY A 54 -9.09 -4.04 -5.19
CA GLY A 54 -10.26 -4.89 -5.03
C GLY A 54 -10.01 -6.12 -4.20
N VAL A 55 -9.10 -6.04 -3.22
CA VAL A 55 -8.75 -7.18 -2.38
C VAL A 55 -8.87 -6.78 -0.91
N PRO A 56 -8.97 -7.76 -0.01
CA PRO A 56 -8.95 -7.44 1.42
C PRO A 56 -7.61 -6.84 1.80
N ILE A 57 -7.63 -6.04 2.85
CA ILE A 57 -6.43 -5.36 3.32
C ILE A 57 -5.33 -6.36 3.67
N GLU A 58 -5.70 -7.55 4.15
CA GLU A 58 -4.73 -8.58 4.54
C GLU A 58 -3.98 -9.16 3.35
N GLU A 59 -4.50 -9.00 2.15
CA GLU A 59 -3.81 -9.46 0.96
C GLU A 59 -2.58 -8.62 0.66
N ILE A 60 -2.59 -7.36 1.10
CA ILE A 60 -1.52 -6.43 0.77
C ILE A 60 -0.63 -6.17 1.97
N PHE A 61 -1.20 -6.10 3.17
CA PHE A 61 -0.46 -5.73 4.37
C PHE A 61 -0.45 -6.88 5.36
N THR A 62 0.72 -7.13 5.93
CA THR A 62 0.88 -8.16 6.95
C THR A 62 1.52 -7.51 8.18
N VAL A 63 0.93 -7.76 9.34
CA VAL A 63 1.50 -7.31 10.59
C VAL A 63 2.37 -8.45 11.12
N GLU A 64 3.65 -8.15 11.31
CA GLU A 64 4.62 -9.14 11.76
C GLU A 64 5.24 -8.69 13.05
N GLY A 65 5.74 -9.67 13.78
CA GLY A 65 6.30 -9.44 15.09
C GLY A 65 5.35 -9.99 16.10
N ASP A 66 5.83 -10.09 17.29
CA ASP A 66 4.97 -10.58 18.32
C ASP A 66 4.47 -9.45 19.11
N GLU A 67 3.48 -9.67 19.76
CA GLU A 67 2.92 -8.69 20.60
C GLU A 67 3.14 -9.01 21.99
#